data_ffe6ebf1be08067bd8dabde7f24571fd
#
_entry.id   ffe6ebf1be08067bd8dabde7f24571fd
#
_cell.length_a   1.000
_cell.length_b   1.000
_cell.length_c   1.000
_cell.angle_alpha   90.00
_cell.angle_beta   90.00
_cell.angle_gamma   90.00
#
_symmetry.space_group_name_H-M   'P 1'
#
loop_
_entity.id
_entity.type
_entity.pdbx_description
1 polymer ?
#
loop_
_entity_poly.entity_id
_entity_poly.type
_entity_poly.pdbx_seq_one_letter_code
_entity_poly.pdbx_strand_id
1 'polypeptide(L)'
;MFYLIKVKIFMNGNEIIFLILTLAIGIVGGYLADKKKIPAAFMIGALFAVAIFNIVTDRAFLPTSFKFITQVATGTFIGSKFRTEDVKMLRKVIIPGMVMVVLMIAFSFILSFIMSHFLGIDYMTSFFATAPGGIMDISLIAYDFKANTSQVALLQLIRLISVISFVPFFTKKCYERSKNKKVSFEKKIEKEINEEEKTLNKSEKSFTFTLVIGIIGGIIGYFSHLPAGTMSFAMVFVAFFNVRTQKAYMPLPLRKTIQTFGGALIGARVTLADVVALKTLVLPIILIIVGFCLMNVLVGFFLYKTTKFSLSTALLSASPGGMSDISLMAEDLGANGPQVASMQFLRAIFIVGVYPLIIKLL
;
A
#
# COMPACT_ATOMS: atom_id res chain seq x y z
N MET A 1 -26.29 23.04 -1.06
CA MET A 1 -24.83 23.11 -1.16
C MET A 1 -24.12 23.18 0.21
N PHE A 2 -24.75 23.71 1.27
CA PHE A 2 -24.17 23.82 2.63
C PHE A 2 -24.43 22.64 3.58
N TYR A 3 -25.19 21.64 3.16
CA TYR A 3 -25.59 20.52 4.03
C TYR A 3 -24.61 19.33 4.04
N LEU A 4 -23.59 19.31 3.14
CA LEU A 4 -22.65 18.22 2.96
C LEU A 4 -21.29 18.44 3.63
N ILE A 5 -21.02 19.65 4.14
CA ILE A 5 -19.88 19.93 5.02
C ILE A 5 -20.42 20.09 6.45
N LYS A 6 -21.24 19.18 6.92
CA LYS A 6 -21.34 18.93 8.36
C LYS A 6 -20.14 18.09 8.81
N VAL A 7 -18.94 18.53 8.49
CA VAL A 7 -17.81 18.32 9.37
C VAL A 7 -18.27 18.92 10.69
N LYS A 8 -18.41 18.12 11.72
CA LYS A 8 -18.62 18.58 13.08
C LYS A 8 -17.39 19.42 13.45
N ILE A 9 -17.38 20.70 13.03
CA ILE A 9 -16.26 21.65 13.26
C ILE A 9 -16.22 22.00 14.76
N PHE A 10 -17.30 21.80 15.49
CA PHE A 10 -17.34 21.95 16.94
C PHE A 10 -17.01 20.60 17.60
N MET A 11 -15.73 20.33 17.75
CA MET A 11 -15.25 19.26 18.62
C MET A 11 -15.36 19.77 20.07
N ASN A 12 -15.91 18.92 20.96
CA ASN A 12 -15.87 19.20 22.40
C ASN A 12 -14.41 19.21 22.89
N GLY A 13 -14.11 19.98 23.94
CA GLY A 13 -12.75 20.06 24.49
C GLY A 13 -12.11 18.68 24.75
N ASN A 14 -12.91 17.73 25.20
CA ASN A 14 -12.46 16.34 25.41
C ASN A 14 -12.12 15.63 24.10
N GLU A 15 -12.88 15.84 23.01
CA GLU A 15 -12.58 15.25 21.69
C GLU A 15 -11.25 15.76 21.13
N ILE A 16 -10.94 17.05 21.36
CA ILE A 16 -9.67 17.65 20.92
C ILE A 16 -8.50 17.03 21.71
N ILE A 17 -8.65 16.87 23.03
CA ILE A 17 -7.62 16.23 23.87
C ILE A 17 -7.36 14.81 23.41
N PHE A 18 -8.41 13.99 23.17
CA PHE A 18 -8.24 12.62 22.72
C PHE A 18 -7.71 12.53 21.29
N LEU A 19 -8.02 13.46 20.41
CA LEU A 19 -7.42 13.56 19.08
C LEU A 19 -5.91 13.78 19.18
N ILE A 20 -5.49 14.80 19.96
CA ILE A 20 -4.07 15.11 20.14
C ILE A 20 -3.33 13.91 20.76
N LEU A 21 -3.92 13.30 21.77
CA LEU A 21 -3.34 12.13 22.45
C LEU A 21 -3.21 10.93 21.51
N THR A 22 -4.25 10.65 20.71
CA THR A 22 -4.25 9.57 19.71
C THR A 22 -3.16 9.78 18.68
N LEU A 23 -3.01 10.99 18.16
CA LEU A 23 -1.96 11.32 17.19
C LEU A 23 -0.56 11.25 17.81
N ALA A 24 -0.38 11.76 19.03
CA ALA A 24 0.90 11.69 19.76
C ALA A 24 1.34 10.24 19.98
N ILE A 25 0.43 9.39 20.44
CA ILE A 25 0.67 7.94 20.63
C ILE A 25 1.02 7.29 19.28
N GLY A 26 0.30 7.65 18.22
CA GLY A 26 0.59 7.15 16.85
C GLY A 26 1.99 7.55 16.37
N ILE A 27 2.41 8.79 16.60
CA ILE A 27 3.76 9.27 16.23
C ILE A 27 4.83 8.50 17.00
N VAL A 28 4.67 8.36 18.32
CA VAL A 28 5.61 7.62 19.18
C VAL A 28 5.70 6.16 18.73
N GLY A 29 4.56 5.50 18.50
CA GLY A 29 4.51 4.13 18.00
C GLY A 29 5.20 3.97 16.64
N GLY A 30 4.95 4.89 15.70
CA GLY A 30 5.60 4.93 14.41
C GLY A 30 7.11 5.10 14.51
N TYR A 31 7.58 6.01 15.34
CA TYR A 31 9.01 6.22 15.58
C TYR A 31 9.70 4.99 16.20
N LEU A 32 9.08 4.35 17.19
CA LEU A 32 9.61 3.13 17.81
C LEU A 32 9.71 1.97 16.82
N ALA A 33 8.73 1.84 15.93
CA ALA A 33 8.75 0.84 14.88
C ALA A 33 9.83 1.13 13.81
N ASP A 34 10.02 2.40 13.44
CA ASP A 34 11.08 2.84 12.51
C ASP A 34 12.48 2.52 13.06
N LYS A 35 12.70 2.77 14.33
CA LYS A 35 13.96 2.41 15.02
C LYS A 35 14.25 0.89 15.00
N LYS A 36 13.20 0.07 14.97
CA LYS A 36 13.30 -1.39 14.86
C LYS A 36 13.34 -1.88 13.42
N LYS A 37 13.40 -0.99 12.44
CA LYS A 37 13.41 -1.30 10.98
C LYS A 37 12.24 -2.18 10.54
N ILE A 38 11.06 -1.99 11.15
CA ILE A 38 9.84 -2.70 10.77
C ILE A 38 9.35 -2.17 9.40
N PRO A 39 8.96 -3.05 8.46
CA PRO A 39 8.38 -2.60 7.19
C PRO A 39 7.14 -1.72 7.42
N ALA A 40 6.97 -0.64 6.63
CA ALA A 40 5.89 0.34 6.81
C ALA A 40 5.77 0.88 8.26
N ALA A 41 6.91 1.09 8.91
CA ALA A 41 7.07 1.35 10.34
C ALA A 41 6.09 2.37 10.91
N PHE A 42 5.94 3.53 10.26
CA PHE A 42 5.08 4.61 10.76
C PHE A 42 3.59 4.22 10.75
N MET A 43 3.16 3.44 9.76
CA MET A 43 1.78 2.95 9.72
C MET A 43 1.55 1.86 10.76
N ILE A 44 2.40 0.84 10.78
CA ILE A 44 2.27 -0.33 11.64
C ILE A 44 2.45 0.07 13.11
N GLY A 45 3.46 0.88 13.40
CA GLY A 45 3.72 1.37 14.74
C GLY A 45 2.58 2.23 15.28
N ALA A 46 2.04 3.14 14.46
CA ALA A 46 0.88 3.94 14.82
C ALA A 46 -0.37 3.08 15.05
N LEU A 47 -0.62 2.10 14.15
CA LEU A 47 -1.74 1.18 14.26
C LEU A 47 -1.70 0.43 15.62
N PHE A 48 -0.59 -0.24 15.93
CA PHE A 48 -0.50 -1.02 17.16
C PHE A 48 -0.52 -0.15 18.42
N ALA A 49 0.20 0.97 18.43
CA ALA A 49 0.23 1.85 19.59
C ALA A 49 -1.15 2.44 19.90
N VAL A 50 -1.86 2.90 18.87
CA VAL A 50 -3.21 3.46 19.02
C VAL A 50 -4.23 2.35 19.32
N ALA A 51 -4.07 1.15 18.74
CA ALA A 51 -4.92 0.01 19.07
C ALA A 51 -4.81 -0.38 20.54
N ILE A 52 -3.59 -0.50 21.08
CA ILE A 52 -3.38 -0.77 22.51
C ILE A 52 -4.03 0.32 23.35
N PHE A 53 -3.82 1.58 22.99
CA PHE A 53 -4.45 2.71 23.71
C PHE A 53 -5.97 2.61 23.66
N ASN A 54 -6.57 2.27 22.51
CA ASN A 54 -8.02 2.13 22.39
C ASN A 54 -8.56 0.95 23.21
N ILE A 55 -7.90 -0.21 23.16
CA ILE A 55 -8.30 -1.41 23.90
C ILE A 55 -8.32 -1.17 25.40
N VAL A 56 -7.32 -0.40 25.91
CA VAL A 56 -7.16 -0.12 27.35
C VAL A 56 -8.13 0.98 27.83
N THR A 57 -8.38 2.00 27.00
CA THR A 57 -9.08 3.21 27.47
C THR A 57 -10.44 3.42 26.82
N ASP A 58 -10.70 2.80 25.68
CA ASP A 58 -11.86 3.04 24.79
C ASP A 58 -12.03 4.53 24.41
N ARG A 59 -10.92 5.26 24.30
CA ARG A 59 -10.90 6.74 24.13
C ARG A 59 -10.10 7.21 22.91
N ALA A 60 -9.60 6.30 22.07
CA ALA A 60 -8.94 6.73 20.84
C ALA A 60 -9.95 7.40 19.92
N PHE A 61 -9.64 8.61 19.48
CA PHE A 61 -10.54 9.41 18.67
C PHE A 61 -9.83 10.00 17.47
N LEU A 62 -10.35 9.70 16.27
CA LEU A 62 -10.02 10.39 15.02
C LEU A 62 -11.31 10.72 14.25
N PRO A 63 -11.55 11.99 13.89
CA PRO A 63 -12.69 12.39 13.08
C PRO A 63 -12.65 11.73 11.69
N THR A 64 -13.82 11.47 11.12
CA THR A 64 -13.96 10.91 9.76
C THR A 64 -13.31 11.78 8.68
N SER A 65 -13.15 13.08 8.93
CA SER A 65 -12.41 14.00 8.04
C SER A 65 -10.94 13.59 7.83
N PHE A 66 -10.31 12.96 8.81
CA PHE A 66 -8.94 12.45 8.68
C PHE A 66 -8.84 11.35 7.62
N LYS A 67 -9.89 10.56 7.41
CA LYS A 67 -9.94 9.59 6.30
C LYS A 67 -9.81 10.28 4.96
N PHE A 68 -10.60 11.35 4.72
CA PHE A 68 -10.53 12.12 3.47
C PHE A 68 -9.12 12.68 3.25
N ILE A 69 -8.55 13.34 4.27
CA ILE A 69 -7.19 13.88 4.21
C ILE A 69 -6.17 12.78 3.89
N THR A 70 -6.26 11.65 4.57
CA THR A 70 -5.35 10.51 4.37
C THR A 70 -5.49 9.92 2.97
N GLN A 71 -6.70 9.77 2.44
CA GLN A 71 -6.95 9.27 1.08
C GLN A 71 -6.41 10.23 0.01
N VAL A 72 -6.67 11.54 0.13
CA VAL A 72 -6.11 12.55 -0.78
C VAL A 72 -4.60 12.53 -0.76
N ALA A 73 -4.00 12.56 0.43
CA ALA A 73 -2.56 12.60 0.59
C ALA A 73 -1.88 11.32 0.05
N THR A 74 -2.50 10.14 0.28
CA THR A 74 -2.02 8.86 -0.24
C THR A 74 -2.10 8.83 -1.77
N GLY A 75 -3.24 9.20 -2.35
CA GLY A 75 -3.41 9.27 -3.80
C GLY A 75 -2.41 10.23 -4.44
N THR A 76 -2.25 11.42 -3.85
CA THR A 76 -1.27 12.42 -4.28
C THR A 76 0.16 11.88 -4.22
N PHE A 77 0.53 11.18 -3.16
CA PHE A 77 1.84 10.57 -3.02
C PHE A 77 2.10 9.50 -4.08
N ILE A 78 1.15 8.60 -4.33
CA ILE A 78 1.28 7.57 -5.36
C ILE A 78 1.38 8.24 -6.74
N GLY A 79 0.49 9.20 -7.04
CA GLY A 79 0.49 9.92 -8.31
C GLY A 79 1.78 10.70 -8.58
N SER A 80 2.39 11.28 -7.54
CA SER A 80 3.64 12.05 -7.68
C SER A 80 4.86 11.20 -8.05
N LYS A 81 4.79 9.90 -7.82
CA LYS A 81 5.87 8.97 -8.21
C LYS A 81 5.84 8.59 -9.68
N PHE A 82 4.75 8.88 -10.38
CA PHE A 82 4.58 8.50 -11.78
C PHE A 82 5.27 9.48 -12.71
N ARG A 83 6.37 9.09 -13.36
CA ARG A 83 7.19 9.92 -14.24
C ARG A 83 6.94 9.61 -15.72
N THR A 84 7.37 10.51 -16.61
CA THR A 84 7.27 10.30 -18.07
C THR A 84 8.07 9.08 -18.55
N GLU A 85 9.18 8.77 -17.88
CA GLU A 85 10.02 7.61 -18.16
C GLU A 85 9.25 6.31 -17.88
N ASP A 86 8.44 6.29 -16.81
CA ASP A 86 7.60 5.16 -16.46
C ASP A 86 6.55 4.91 -17.53
N VAL A 87 6.01 5.97 -18.18
CA VAL A 87 5.06 5.81 -19.31
C VAL A 87 5.70 5.12 -20.50
N LYS A 88 6.96 5.43 -20.82
CA LYS A 88 7.69 4.76 -21.90
C LYS A 88 7.96 3.29 -21.56
N MET A 89 8.33 3.01 -20.31
CA MET A 89 8.53 1.65 -19.83
C MET A 89 7.21 0.89 -19.74
N LEU A 90 6.12 1.54 -19.27
CA LEU A 90 4.78 0.96 -19.20
C LEU A 90 4.29 0.45 -20.57
N ARG A 91 4.56 1.17 -21.65
CA ARG A 91 4.20 0.68 -23.00
C ARG A 91 4.81 -0.68 -23.32
N LYS A 92 5.98 -0.98 -22.78
CA LYS A 92 6.67 -2.26 -22.97
C LYS A 92 6.16 -3.36 -22.04
N VAL A 93 5.70 -2.98 -20.85
CA VAL A 93 5.27 -3.94 -19.82
C VAL A 93 3.76 -3.97 -19.58
N ILE A 94 2.96 -3.19 -20.34
CA ILE A 94 1.52 -3.06 -20.10
C ILE A 94 0.80 -4.41 -20.28
N ILE A 95 1.11 -5.14 -21.33
CA ILE A 95 0.48 -6.44 -21.59
C ILE A 95 0.87 -7.46 -20.53
N PRO A 96 2.18 -7.71 -20.26
CA PRO A 96 2.59 -8.56 -19.15
C PRO A 96 2.02 -8.13 -17.79
N GLY A 97 1.97 -6.82 -17.55
CA GLY A 97 1.47 -6.26 -16.30
C GLY A 97 -0.04 -6.45 -16.14
N MET A 98 -0.81 -6.26 -17.20
CA MET A 98 -2.26 -6.54 -17.19
C MET A 98 -2.54 -8.01 -16.90
N VAL A 99 -1.85 -8.91 -17.59
CA VAL A 99 -1.98 -10.36 -17.37
C VAL A 99 -1.60 -10.70 -15.92
N MET A 100 -0.50 -10.14 -15.41
CA MET A 100 -0.10 -10.31 -14.01
C MET A 100 -1.19 -9.88 -13.04
N VAL A 101 -1.74 -8.69 -13.22
CA VAL A 101 -2.80 -8.14 -12.34
C VAL A 101 -4.05 -9.01 -12.39
N VAL A 102 -4.49 -9.42 -13.58
CA VAL A 102 -5.66 -10.31 -13.73
C VAL A 102 -5.44 -11.63 -13.00
N LEU A 103 -4.28 -12.26 -13.18
CA LEU A 103 -3.94 -13.50 -12.48
C LEU A 103 -3.89 -13.31 -10.96
N MET A 104 -3.31 -12.20 -10.48
CA MET A 104 -3.26 -11.89 -9.05
C MET A 104 -4.66 -11.66 -8.47
N ILE A 105 -5.52 -10.93 -9.19
CA ILE A 105 -6.91 -10.70 -8.80
C ILE A 105 -7.67 -12.04 -8.76
N ALA A 106 -7.57 -12.87 -9.80
CA ALA A 106 -8.21 -14.18 -9.83
C ALA A 106 -7.77 -15.04 -8.65
N PHE A 107 -6.47 -15.05 -8.33
CA PHE A 107 -5.93 -15.78 -7.18
C PHE A 107 -6.44 -15.21 -5.85
N SER A 108 -6.55 -13.89 -5.75
CA SER A 108 -7.12 -13.19 -4.59
C SER A 108 -8.58 -13.59 -4.38
N PHE A 109 -9.39 -13.68 -5.44
CA PHE A 109 -10.78 -14.16 -5.36
C PHE A 109 -10.88 -15.59 -4.86
N ILE A 110 -10.01 -16.50 -5.35
CA ILE A 110 -9.97 -17.89 -4.88
C ILE A 110 -9.64 -17.94 -3.39
N LEU A 111 -8.61 -17.22 -2.94
CA LEU A 111 -8.25 -17.16 -1.53
C LEU A 111 -9.37 -16.54 -0.67
N SER A 112 -10.01 -15.48 -1.15
CA SER A 112 -11.13 -14.84 -0.49
C SER A 112 -12.32 -15.78 -0.33
N PHE A 113 -12.66 -16.52 -1.38
CA PHE A 113 -13.73 -17.53 -1.34
C PHE A 113 -13.42 -18.62 -0.31
N ILE A 114 -12.18 -19.12 -0.27
CA ILE A 114 -11.75 -20.11 0.72
C ILE A 114 -11.87 -19.54 2.13
N MET A 115 -11.41 -18.29 2.35
CA MET A 115 -11.48 -17.63 3.66
C MET A 115 -12.91 -17.42 4.13
N SER A 116 -13.78 -16.96 3.23
CA SER A 116 -15.16 -16.68 3.59
C SER A 116 -15.98 -17.96 3.80
N HIS A 117 -15.88 -18.91 2.86
CA HIS A 117 -16.73 -20.10 2.88
C HIS A 117 -16.28 -21.14 3.94
N PHE A 118 -14.98 -21.37 4.08
CA PHE A 118 -14.45 -22.43 4.97
C PHE A 118 -13.95 -21.92 6.32
N LEU A 119 -13.54 -20.67 6.42
CA LEU A 119 -12.96 -20.12 7.65
C LEU A 119 -13.88 -19.11 8.34
N GLY A 120 -15.08 -18.82 7.78
CA GLY A 120 -16.12 -18.01 8.40
C GLY A 120 -15.76 -16.53 8.53
N ILE A 121 -14.80 -16.00 7.73
CA ILE A 121 -14.50 -14.59 7.70
C ILE A 121 -15.51 -13.88 6.79
N ASP A 122 -15.96 -12.71 7.21
CA ASP A 122 -16.84 -11.87 6.41
C ASP A 122 -16.31 -11.69 4.98
N TYR A 123 -17.21 -11.69 4.00
CA TYR A 123 -16.89 -11.69 2.57
C TYR A 123 -16.06 -10.48 2.17
N MET A 124 -16.47 -9.27 2.60
CA MET A 124 -15.75 -8.04 2.30
C MET A 124 -14.38 -8.01 2.98
N THR A 125 -14.30 -8.46 4.23
CA THR A 125 -13.04 -8.59 4.97
C THR A 125 -12.09 -9.56 4.27
N SER A 126 -12.58 -10.70 3.80
CA SER A 126 -11.80 -11.70 3.05
C SER A 126 -11.26 -11.13 1.75
N PHE A 127 -12.07 -10.40 0.97
CA PHE A 127 -11.64 -9.79 -0.28
C PHE A 127 -10.51 -8.79 -0.07
N PHE A 128 -10.66 -7.89 0.91
CA PHE A 128 -9.63 -6.89 1.16
C PHE A 128 -8.40 -7.47 1.86
N ALA A 129 -8.54 -8.51 2.68
CA ALA A 129 -7.40 -9.20 3.26
C ALA A 129 -6.53 -9.89 2.22
N THR A 130 -7.14 -10.44 1.16
CA THR A 130 -6.44 -11.15 0.08
C THR A 130 -6.09 -10.25 -1.12
N ALA A 131 -6.46 -8.98 -1.12
CA ALA A 131 -6.13 -8.04 -2.20
C ALA A 131 -4.62 -7.83 -2.32
N PRO A 132 -4.01 -7.90 -3.52
CA PRO A 132 -2.57 -7.77 -3.70
C PRO A 132 -2.12 -6.30 -3.76
N GLY A 133 -2.50 -5.48 -2.77
CA GLY A 133 -2.24 -4.04 -2.70
C GLY A 133 -1.36 -3.61 -1.53
N GLY A 134 -1.22 -2.31 -1.29
CA GLY A 134 -0.56 -1.76 -0.12
C GLY A 134 -1.43 -1.89 1.14
N ILE A 135 -0.84 -2.11 2.31
CA ILE A 135 -1.59 -2.25 3.57
C ILE A 135 -2.47 -1.03 3.81
N MET A 136 -1.91 0.17 3.68
CA MET A 136 -2.61 1.42 3.92
C MET A 136 -3.74 1.63 2.89
N ASP A 137 -3.43 1.43 1.62
CA ASP A 137 -4.36 1.67 0.52
C ASP A 137 -5.58 0.75 0.65
N ILE A 138 -5.32 -0.55 0.81
CA ILE A 138 -6.38 -1.56 0.94
C ILE A 138 -7.19 -1.36 2.22
N SER A 139 -6.56 -1.05 3.35
CA SER A 139 -7.29 -0.84 4.60
C SER A 139 -8.17 0.40 4.56
N LEU A 140 -7.72 1.47 3.88
CA LEU A 140 -8.54 2.68 3.67
C LEU A 140 -9.73 2.41 2.73
N ILE A 141 -9.53 1.58 1.70
CA ILE A 141 -10.61 1.17 0.79
C ILE A 141 -11.58 0.23 1.52
N ALA A 142 -11.07 -0.74 2.26
CA ALA A 142 -11.88 -1.68 3.07
C ALA A 142 -12.83 -0.96 4.03
N TYR A 143 -12.38 0.18 4.57
CA TYR A 143 -13.23 1.05 5.38
C TYR A 143 -14.49 1.52 4.64
N ASP A 144 -14.37 1.89 3.35
CA ASP A 144 -15.51 2.34 2.54
C ASP A 144 -16.55 1.24 2.33
N PHE A 145 -16.10 0.00 2.33
CA PHE A 145 -16.94 -1.20 2.18
C PHE A 145 -17.42 -1.80 3.51
N LYS A 146 -17.20 -1.11 4.64
CA LYS A 146 -17.58 -1.57 5.99
C LYS A 146 -16.96 -2.91 6.39
N ALA A 147 -15.85 -3.32 5.75
CA ALA A 147 -15.09 -4.49 6.14
C ALA A 147 -14.42 -4.29 7.52
N ASN A 148 -14.07 -5.38 8.19
CA ASN A 148 -13.28 -5.29 9.42
C ASN A 148 -11.84 -4.85 9.11
N THR A 149 -11.61 -3.53 9.15
CA THR A 149 -10.33 -2.92 8.77
C THR A 149 -9.16 -3.37 9.63
N SER A 150 -9.42 -3.75 10.89
CA SER A 150 -8.40 -4.27 11.81
C SER A 150 -7.89 -5.63 11.35
N GLN A 151 -8.79 -6.55 11.01
CA GLN A 151 -8.45 -7.86 10.48
C GLN A 151 -7.77 -7.74 9.11
N VAL A 152 -8.29 -6.89 8.23
CA VAL A 152 -7.68 -6.60 6.92
C VAL A 152 -6.24 -6.13 7.10
N ALA A 153 -6.00 -5.12 7.94
CA ALA A 153 -4.67 -4.57 8.16
C ALA A 153 -3.69 -5.61 8.74
N LEU A 154 -4.14 -6.44 9.69
CA LEU A 154 -3.34 -7.49 10.27
C LEU A 154 -2.95 -8.56 9.24
N LEU A 155 -3.92 -9.07 8.48
CA LEU A 155 -3.67 -10.09 7.46
C LEU A 155 -2.79 -9.57 6.32
N GLN A 156 -2.99 -8.32 5.92
CA GLN A 156 -2.13 -7.61 4.96
C GLN A 156 -0.69 -7.42 5.48
N LEU A 157 -0.53 -7.14 6.80
CA LEU A 157 0.78 -7.04 7.43
C LEU A 157 1.52 -8.40 7.41
N ILE A 158 0.83 -9.45 7.81
CA ILE A 158 1.39 -10.81 7.80
C ILE A 158 1.82 -11.21 6.39
N ARG A 159 0.97 -10.93 5.39
CA ARG A 159 1.32 -11.10 3.98
C ARG A 159 2.59 -10.34 3.62
N LEU A 160 2.68 -9.05 3.98
CA LEU A 160 3.83 -8.22 3.65
C LEU A 160 5.13 -8.79 4.23
N ILE A 161 5.12 -9.14 5.51
CA ILE A 161 6.27 -9.76 6.19
C ILE A 161 6.66 -11.07 5.50
N SER A 162 5.67 -11.92 5.21
CA SER A 162 5.91 -13.22 4.56
C SER A 162 6.51 -13.06 3.18
N VAL A 163 5.98 -12.13 2.38
CA VAL A 163 6.45 -11.87 1.02
C VAL A 163 7.85 -11.26 1.01
N ILE A 164 8.12 -10.25 1.86
CA ILE A 164 9.45 -9.62 1.95
C ILE A 164 10.51 -10.63 2.42
N SER A 165 10.15 -11.59 3.24
CA SER A 165 11.07 -12.64 3.71
C SER A 165 11.26 -13.74 2.68
N PHE A 166 10.16 -14.23 2.10
CA PHE A 166 10.18 -15.39 1.19
C PHE A 166 10.73 -15.06 -0.19
N VAL A 167 10.27 -13.95 -0.81
CA VAL A 167 10.56 -13.68 -2.22
C VAL A 167 12.05 -13.48 -2.50
N PRO A 168 12.81 -12.70 -1.72
CA PRO A 168 14.24 -12.53 -1.93
C PRO A 168 15.00 -13.85 -1.75
N PHE A 169 14.66 -14.60 -0.70
CA PHE A 169 15.26 -15.90 -0.43
C PHE A 169 15.03 -16.88 -1.59
N PHE A 170 13.79 -16.99 -2.05
CA PHE A 170 13.43 -17.86 -3.15
C PHE A 170 14.06 -17.43 -4.47
N THR A 171 14.01 -16.12 -4.77
CA THR A 171 14.60 -15.54 -5.99
C THR A 171 16.12 -15.76 -6.01
N LYS A 172 16.82 -15.54 -4.88
CA LYS A 172 18.26 -15.78 -4.76
C LYS A 172 18.60 -17.25 -5.02
N LYS A 173 17.86 -18.17 -4.43
CA LYS A 173 18.07 -19.61 -4.63
C LYS A 173 17.84 -20.05 -6.09
N CYS A 174 16.84 -19.47 -6.74
CA CYS A 174 16.59 -19.69 -8.17
C CYS A 174 17.69 -19.09 -9.05
N TYR A 175 18.17 -17.89 -8.70
CA TYR A 175 19.23 -17.19 -9.42
C TYR A 175 20.58 -17.95 -9.32
N GLU A 176 20.96 -18.39 -8.13
CA GLU A 176 22.19 -19.15 -7.90
C GLU A 176 22.20 -20.48 -8.67
N ARG A 177 21.04 -21.13 -8.82
CA ARG A 177 20.90 -22.35 -9.67
C ARG A 177 20.99 -22.05 -11.16
N SER A 178 20.69 -20.80 -11.58
CA SER A 178 20.69 -20.41 -12.98
C SER A 178 22.03 -19.84 -13.47
N LYS A 179 22.95 -19.43 -12.59
CA LYS A 179 24.23 -18.81 -12.98
C LYS A 179 25.38 -19.14 -12.03
N ASN A 180 26.40 -19.79 -12.61
CA ASN A 180 27.78 -19.84 -12.10
C ASN A 180 28.53 -18.54 -12.43
N LYS A 181 28.14 -17.36 -11.91
CA LYS A 181 28.96 -16.14 -12.02
C LYS A 181 28.71 -15.16 -10.88
N LYS A 182 29.79 -14.85 -10.15
CA LYS A 182 29.88 -13.80 -9.12
C LYS A 182 29.61 -12.42 -9.72
N VAL A 183 28.73 -11.63 -9.10
CA VAL A 183 28.55 -10.21 -9.37
C VAL A 183 28.85 -9.44 -8.08
N SER A 184 29.71 -8.44 -8.19
CA SER A 184 30.20 -7.60 -7.08
C SER A 184 29.11 -6.69 -6.50
N PHE A 185 28.97 -6.73 -5.19
CA PHE A 185 27.82 -6.26 -4.45
C PHE A 185 27.92 -4.82 -3.86
N GLU A 186 29.07 -4.15 -3.94
CA GLU A 186 29.35 -3.01 -3.02
C GLU A 186 29.27 -1.59 -3.59
N LYS A 187 29.07 -1.36 -4.89
CA LYS A 187 29.30 0.00 -5.46
C LYS A 187 28.08 0.83 -5.82
N LYS A 188 26.84 0.36 -5.64
CA LYS A 188 25.65 1.07 -6.15
C LYS A 188 24.74 1.74 -5.11
N ILE A 189 24.80 1.34 -3.85
CA ILE A 189 23.97 1.90 -2.77
C ILE A 189 24.26 3.39 -2.52
N GLU A 190 25.54 3.81 -2.67
CA GLU A 190 25.92 5.23 -2.48
C GLU A 190 25.41 6.16 -3.58
N LYS A 191 25.13 5.65 -4.79
CA LYS A 191 24.71 6.50 -5.91
C LYS A 191 23.23 6.89 -5.84
N GLU A 192 22.35 6.01 -5.35
CA GLU A 192 20.92 6.28 -5.26
C GLU A 192 20.56 7.16 -4.06
N ILE A 193 21.26 7.04 -2.93
CA ILE A 193 21.12 7.95 -1.78
C ILE A 193 21.46 9.38 -2.21
N ASN A 194 22.50 9.56 -3.03
CA ASN A 194 22.90 10.88 -3.55
C ASN A 194 21.96 11.43 -4.64
N GLU A 195 21.20 10.60 -5.35
CA GLU A 195 20.18 11.06 -6.30
C GLU A 195 18.86 11.44 -5.60
N GLU A 196 18.47 10.76 -4.51
CA GLU A 196 17.37 11.20 -3.66
C GLU A 196 17.69 12.53 -2.93
N GLU A 197 18.91 12.76 -2.49
CA GLU A 197 19.33 14.06 -1.92
C GLU A 197 19.39 15.19 -2.95
N LYS A 198 19.74 14.93 -4.21
CA LYS A 198 19.69 15.93 -5.27
C LYS A 198 18.27 16.36 -5.67
N THR A 199 17.24 15.57 -5.35
CA THR A 199 15.84 15.99 -5.53
C THR A 199 15.32 16.91 -4.42
N LEU A 200 16.07 17.11 -3.34
CA LEU A 200 15.74 18.03 -2.24
C LEU A 200 15.68 19.51 -2.64
N ASN A 201 16.20 19.88 -3.80
CA ASN A 201 16.13 21.25 -4.34
C ASN A 201 14.92 21.51 -5.24
N LYS A 202 13.91 20.62 -5.31
CA LYS A 202 12.64 20.91 -5.97
C LYS A 202 11.82 21.85 -5.10
N SER A 203 11.66 23.06 -5.59
CA SER A 203 11.02 24.24 -4.99
C SER A 203 9.72 23.90 -4.21
N GLU A 204 9.51 24.57 -3.07
CA GLU A 204 8.26 24.57 -2.29
C GLU A 204 7.01 24.84 -3.15
N LYS A 205 7.14 25.66 -4.21
CA LYS A 205 6.09 25.88 -5.21
C LYS A 205 5.63 24.58 -5.89
N SER A 206 6.53 23.64 -6.14
CA SER A 206 6.22 22.34 -6.74
C SER A 206 5.37 21.46 -5.81
N PHE A 207 5.65 21.49 -4.52
CA PHE A 207 4.85 20.79 -3.50
C PHE A 207 3.44 21.35 -3.41
N THR A 208 3.30 22.68 -3.32
CA THR A 208 2.00 23.33 -3.23
C THR A 208 1.11 23.00 -4.44
N PHE A 209 1.65 23.07 -5.66
CA PHE A 209 0.92 22.69 -6.88
C PHE A 209 0.50 21.23 -6.85
N THR A 210 1.39 20.32 -6.44
CA THR A 210 1.08 18.89 -6.33
C THR A 210 -0.05 18.64 -5.36
N LEU A 211 -0.02 19.32 -4.21
CA LEU A 211 -1.06 19.18 -3.17
C LEU A 211 -2.40 19.74 -3.66
N VAL A 212 -2.41 20.92 -4.29
CA VAL A 212 -3.63 21.54 -4.84
C VAL A 212 -4.29 20.62 -5.87
N ILE A 213 -3.51 20.06 -6.81
CA ILE A 213 -4.03 19.15 -7.83
C ILE A 213 -4.57 17.87 -7.18
N GLY A 214 -3.87 17.34 -6.17
CA GLY A 214 -4.34 16.18 -5.40
C GLY A 214 -5.65 16.45 -4.66
N ILE A 215 -5.80 17.63 -4.06
CA ILE A 215 -7.03 18.05 -3.38
C ILE A 215 -8.18 18.19 -4.39
N ILE A 216 -7.96 18.84 -5.54
CA ILE A 216 -8.96 18.97 -6.60
C ILE A 216 -9.43 17.57 -7.07
N GLY A 217 -8.48 16.69 -7.41
CA GLY A 217 -8.78 15.31 -7.78
C GLY A 217 -9.54 14.58 -6.68
N GLY A 218 -9.10 14.71 -5.43
CA GLY A 218 -9.75 14.09 -4.27
C GLY A 218 -11.18 14.58 -4.04
N ILE A 219 -11.44 15.89 -4.20
CA ILE A 219 -12.78 16.45 -4.11
C ILE A 219 -13.69 15.90 -5.23
N ILE A 220 -13.22 15.89 -6.46
CA ILE A 220 -13.95 15.31 -7.60
C ILE A 220 -14.25 13.83 -7.33
N GLY A 221 -13.26 13.09 -6.84
CA GLY A 221 -13.40 11.68 -6.48
C GLY A 221 -14.40 11.45 -5.34
N TYR A 222 -14.44 12.33 -4.36
CA TYR A 222 -15.41 12.29 -3.27
C TYR A 222 -16.85 12.45 -3.78
N PHE A 223 -17.08 13.43 -4.65
CA PHE A 223 -18.40 13.67 -5.24
C PHE A 223 -18.80 12.66 -6.31
N SER A 224 -17.88 11.87 -6.84
CA SER A 224 -18.20 10.80 -7.79
C SER A 224 -18.95 9.63 -7.14
N HIS A 225 -18.99 9.56 -5.80
CA HIS A 225 -19.54 8.43 -5.03
C HIS A 225 -18.98 7.06 -5.45
N LEU A 226 -17.83 7.04 -6.12
CA LEU A 226 -17.15 5.81 -6.45
C LEU A 226 -16.36 5.28 -5.23
N PRO A 227 -16.34 3.96 -5.02
CA PRO A 227 -15.50 3.36 -3.98
C PRO A 227 -14.04 3.74 -4.20
N ALA A 228 -13.35 4.13 -3.14
CA ALA A 228 -11.99 4.68 -3.19
C ALA A 228 -11.81 5.89 -4.13
N GLY A 229 -12.90 6.53 -4.59
CA GLY A 229 -12.88 7.64 -5.55
C GLY A 229 -11.94 8.75 -5.13
N THR A 230 -12.01 9.19 -3.88
CA THR A 230 -11.13 10.23 -3.34
C THR A 230 -9.65 9.95 -3.59
N MET A 231 -9.18 8.74 -3.27
CA MET A 231 -7.79 8.36 -3.45
C MET A 231 -7.43 8.13 -4.91
N SER A 232 -8.30 7.46 -5.67
CA SER A 232 -8.08 7.14 -7.09
C SER A 232 -8.00 8.39 -7.96
N PHE A 233 -8.92 9.34 -7.78
CA PHE A 233 -8.91 10.58 -8.55
C PHE A 233 -7.74 11.49 -8.17
N ALA A 234 -7.41 11.62 -6.88
CA ALA A 234 -6.20 12.33 -6.46
C ALA A 234 -4.95 11.74 -7.12
N MET A 235 -4.82 10.41 -7.14
CA MET A 235 -3.71 9.70 -7.80
C MET A 235 -3.66 10.00 -9.30
N VAL A 236 -4.78 9.85 -10.02
CA VAL A 236 -4.84 10.03 -11.48
C VAL A 236 -4.52 11.47 -11.87
N PHE A 237 -5.11 12.45 -11.19
CA PHE A 237 -4.87 13.88 -11.48
C PHE A 237 -3.41 14.25 -11.27
N VAL A 238 -2.81 13.83 -10.16
CA VAL A 238 -1.41 14.12 -9.88
C VAL A 238 -0.47 13.35 -10.81
N ALA A 239 -0.76 12.09 -11.13
CA ALA A 239 0.00 11.33 -12.11
C ALA A 239 -0.01 11.99 -13.48
N PHE A 240 -1.19 12.41 -13.97
CA PHE A 240 -1.32 13.12 -15.23
C PHE A 240 -0.51 14.43 -15.24
N PHE A 241 -0.60 15.21 -14.17
CA PHE A 241 0.19 16.43 -14.01
C PHE A 241 1.69 16.12 -14.03
N ASN A 242 2.12 15.09 -13.30
CA ASN A 242 3.55 14.76 -13.22
C ASN A 242 4.11 14.22 -14.53
N VAL A 243 3.36 13.41 -15.25
CA VAL A 243 3.74 12.93 -16.60
C VAL A 243 3.95 14.10 -17.58
N ARG A 244 3.10 15.15 -17.49
CA ARG A 244 3.19 16.33 -18.38
C ARG A 244 4.30 17.31 -17.99
N THR A 245 4.51 17.52 -16.72
CA THR A 245 5.35 18.62 -16.22
C THR A 245 6.64 18.15 -15.57
N GLN A 246 6.71 16.91 -15.08
CA GLN A 246 7.78 16.35 -14.23
C GLN A 246 8.07 17.19 -12.97
N LYS A 247 7.06 17.96 -12.52
CA LYS A 247 7.18 18.91 -11.40
C LYS A 247 6.47 18.44 -10.13
N ALA A 248 5.74 17.31 -10.14
CA ALA A 248 5.12 16.83 -8.93
C ALA A 248 6.19 16.42 -7.91
N TYR A 249 6.01 16.92 -6.71
CA TYR A 249 6.91 16.68 -5.60
C TYR A 249 6.13 16.44 -4.31
N MET A 250 6.52 15.41 -3.58
CA MET A 250 5.95 15.06 -2.28
C MET A 250 7.10 14.73 -1.32
N PRO A 251 7.35 15.53 -0.29
CA PRO A 251 8.49 15.33 0.60
C PRO A 251 8.36 14.02 1.40
N LEU A 252 9.47 13.31 1.60
CA LEU A 252 9.53 12.05 2.35
C LEU A 252 8.98 12.14 3.78
N PRO A 253 9.23 13.23 4.56
CA PRO A 253 8.65 13.36 5.90
C PRO A 253 7.12 13.32 5.89
N LEU A 254 6.48 13.88 4.85
CA LEU A 254 5.02 13.87 4.72
C LEU A 254 4.48 12.44 4.50
N ARG A 255 5.23 11.56 3.81
CA ARG A 255 4.90 10.13 3.71
C ARG A 255 4.78 9.50 5.10
N LYS A 256 5.74 9.77 5.99
CA LYS A 256 5.72 9.24 7.36
C LYS A 256 4.49 9.72 8.13
N THR A 257 4.15 11.00 7.99
CA THR A 257 2.95 11.61 8.60
C THR A 257 1.66 10.97 8.07
N ILE A 258 1.55 10.78 6.74
CA ILE A 258 0.38 10.14 6.11
C ILE A 258 0.23 8.69 6.60
N GLN A 259 1.33 7.96 6.68
CA GLN A 259 1.36 6.59 7.22
C GLN A 259 0.91 6.55 8.68
N THR A 260 1.36 7.51 9.50
CA THR A 260 0.95 7.62 10.91
C THR A 260 -0.56 7.88 11.01
N PHE A 261 -1.10 8.80 10.20
CA PHE A 261 -2.55 9.07 10.20
C PHE A 261 -3.36 7.86 9.77
N GLY A 262 -2.92 7.16 8.70
CA GLY A 262 -3.58 5.92 8.25
C GLY A 262 -3.54 4.82 9.32
N GLY A 263 -2.38 4.61 9.93
CA GLY A 263 -2.22 3.65 11.02
C GLY A 263 -3.07 3.99 12.25
N ALA A 264 -3.04 5.25 12.69
CA ALA A 264 -3.85 5.71 13.81
C ALA A 264 -5.36 5.60 13.55
N LEU A 265 -5.81 5.90 12.30
CA LEU A 265 -7.21 5.78 11.91
C LEU A 265 -7.72 4.34 12.01
N ILE A 266 -6.89 3.38 11.63
CA ILE A 266 -7.21 1.95 11.74
C ILE A 266 -7.11 1.50 13.20
N GLY A 267 -6.03 1.88 13.89
CA GLY A 267 -5.78 1.52 15.30
C GLY A 267 -6.88 1.98 16.25
N ALA A 268 -7.42 3.18 16.03
CA ALA A 268 -8.55 3.70 16.84
C ALA A 268 -9.86 2.90 16.69
N ARG A 269 -9.92 1.94 15.77
CA ARG A 269 -11.08 1.07 15.57
C ARG A 269 -10.90 -0.33 16.09
N VAL A 270 -9.67 -0.69 16.46
CA VAL A 270 -9.36 -2.00 17.03
C VAL A 270 -10.00 -2.12 18.39
N THR A 271 -10.82 -3.13 18.59
CA THR A 271 -11.52 -3.42 19.85
C THR A 271 -10.91 -4.66 20.53
N LEU A 272 -11.26 -4.85 21.81
CA LEU A 272 -10.89 -6.08 22.50
C LEU A 272 -11.50 -7.33 21.85
N ALA A 273 -12.68 -7.21 21.26
CA ALA A 273 -13.32 -8.30 20.51
C ALA A 273 -12.48 -8.73 19.29
N ASP A 274 -11.86 -7.76 18.57
CA ASP A 274 -10.96 -8.07 17.45
C ASP A 274 -9.73 -8.84 17.94
N VAL A 275 -9.19 -8.52 19.10
CA VAL A 275 -8.05 -9.24 19.71
C VAL A 275 -8.42 -10.66 20.08
N VAL A 276 -9.59 -10.86 20.66
CA VAL A 276 -10.09 -12.20 20.99
C VAL A 276 -10.30 -13.03 19.70
N ALA A 277 -10.80 -12.39 18.65
CA ALA A 277 -10.98 -13.00 17.34
C ALA A 277 -9.65 -13.40 16.66
N LEU A 278 -8.48 -12.93 17.12
CA LEU A 278 -7.18 -13.37 16.57
C LEU A 278 -6.99 -14.88 16.68
N LYS A 279 -7.59 -15.54 17.68
CA LYS A 279 -7.53 -17.01 17.84
C LYS A 279 -8.14 -17.72 16.63
N THR A 280 -9.16 -17.13 16.02
CA THR A 280 -9.83 -17.68 14.83
C THR A 280 -9.09 -17.37 13.54
N LEU A 281 -8.12 -16.44 13.58
CA LEU A 281 -7.35 -16.04 12.41
C LEU A 281 -6.11 -16.90 12.12
N VAL A 282 -5.82 -17.91 12.93
CA VAL A 282 -4.63 -18.77 12.72
C VAL A 282 -4.69 -19.46 11.35
N LEU A 283 -5.82 -20.07 11.00
CA LEU A 283 -5.99 -20.71 9.69
C LEU A 283 -5.98 -19.69 8.53
N PRO A 284 -6.70 -18.55 8.60
CA PRO A 284 -6.57 -17.45 7.64
C PRO A 284 -5.12 -16.96 7.45
N ILE A 285 -4.35 -16.85 8.53
CA ILE A 285 -2.94 -16.45 8.48
C ILE A 285 -2.12 -17.45 7.67
N ILE A 286 -2.26 -18.75 7.98
CA ILE A 286 -1.56 -19.82 7.24
C ILE A 286 -1.96 -19.79 5.76
N LEU A 287 -3.25 -19.66 5.47
CA LEU A 287 -3.76 -19.57 4.09
C LEU A 287 -3.15 -18.37 3.34
N ILE A 288 -3.05 -17.22 3.97
CA ILE A 288 -2.43 -16.02 3.37
C ILE A 288 -0.95 -16.27 3.10
N ILE A 289 -0.19 -16.77 4.08
CA ILE A 289 1.25 -17.03 3.91
C ILE A 289 1.47 -18.00 2.74
N VAL A 290 0.84 -19.15 2.78
CA VAL A 290 1.00 -20.20 1.76
C VAL A 290 0.45 -19.72 0.41
N GLY A 291 -0.75 -19.12 0.42
CA GLY A 291 -1.43 -18.66 -0.78
C GLY A 291 -0.63 -17.59 -1.53
N PHE A 292 -0.11 -16.58 -0.84
CA PHE A 292 0.65 -15.52 -1.50
C PHE A 292 2.06 -15.97 -1.93
N CYS A 293 2.71 -16.87 -1.19
CA CYS A 293 3.95 -17.48 -1.65
C CYS A 293 3.71 -18.31 -2.92
N LEU A 294 2.66 -19.10 -2.94
CA LEU A 294 2.27 -19.89 -4.12
C LEU A 294 1.90 -18.99 -5.31
N MET A 295 1.09 -17.96 -5.08
CA MET A 295 0.72 -16.98 -6.10
C MET A 295 1.96 -16.33 -6.70
N ASN A 296 2.91 -15.88 -5.88
CA ASN A 296 4.15 -15.27 -6.35
C ASN A 296 4.94 -16.21 -7.27
N VAL A 297 5.08 -17.47 -6.87
CA VAL A 297 5.79 -18.48 -7.66
C VAL A 297 5.05 -18.75 -8.96
N LEU A 298 3.74 -19.03 -8.93
CA LEU A 298 2.96 -19.35 -10.11
C LEU A 298 2.91 -18.22 -11.12
N VAL A 299 2.56 -17.01 -10.66
CA VAL A 299 2.48 -15.82 -11.52
C VAL A 299 3.88 -15.43 -12.02
N GLY A 300 4.91 -15.49 -11.17
CA GLY A 300 6.29 -15.22 -11.56
C GLY A 300 6.80 -16.19 -12.62
N PHE A 301 6.58 -17.49 -12.47
CA PHE A 301 6.96 -18.48 -13.49
C PHE A 301 6.14 -18.33 -14.78
N PHE A 302 4.87 -18.00 -14.67
CA PHE A 302 4.05 -17.70 -15.85
C PHE A 302 4.62 -16.51 -16.64
N LEU A 303 4.93 -15.40 -15.97
CA LEU A 303 5.57 -14.25 -16.60
C LEU A 303 6.92 -14.59 -17.20
N TYR A 304 7.76 -15.37 -16.51
CA TYR A 304 9.04 -15.81 -17.03
C TYR A 304 8.90 -16.61 -18.34
N LYS A 305 7.91 -17.49 -18.43
CA LYS A 305 7.69 -18.32 -19.63
C LYS A 305 7.05 -17.54 -20.79
N THR A 306 6.21 -16.56 -20.51
CA THR A 306 5.41 -15.83 -21.51
C THR A 306 6.05 -14.52 -21.96
N THR A 307 7.05 -14.03 -21.23
CA THR A 307 7.73 -12.77 -21.52
C THR A 307 9.24 -12.97 -21.69
N LYS A 308 9.94 -11.94 -22.11
CA LYS A 308 11.42 -11.92 -22.16
C LYS A 308 12.06 -11.51 -20.81
N PHE A 309 11.33 -11.58 -19.71
CA PHE A 309 11.86 -11.23 -18.40
C PHE A 309 12.80 -12.30 -17.88
N SER A 310 13.85 -11.88 -17.16
CA SER A 310 14.64 -12.82 -16.36
C SER A 310 13.77 -13.41 -15.25
N LEU A 311 14.12 -14.60 -14.76
CA LEU A 311 13.36 -15.24 -13.69
C LEU A 311 13.28 -14.34 -12.44
N SER A 312 14.37 -13.67 -12.07
CA SER A 312 14.40 -12.72 -10.95
C SER A 312 13.45 -11.54 -11.21
N THR A 313 13.47 -10.94 -12.42
CA THR A 313 12.56 -9.84 -12.80
C THR A 313 11.09 -10.29 -12.71
N ALA A 314 10.77 -11.47 -13.22
CA ALA A 314 9.40 -12.00 -13.22
C ALA A 314 8.89 -12.28 -11.79
N LEU A 315 9.69 -12.94 -10.94
CA LEU A 315 9.33 -13.23 -9.55
C LEU A 315 9.14 -11.96 -8.70
N LEU A 316 10.06 -11.00 -8.84
CA LEU A 316 9.97 -9.73 -8.11
C LEU A 316 8.83 -8.84 -8.62
N SER A 317 8.54 -8.87 -9.92
CA SER A 317 7.37 -8.19 -10.48
C SER A 317 6.06 -8.75 -9.93
N ALA A 318 5.96 -10.07 -9.82
CA ALA A 318 4.79 -10.77 -9.27
C ALA A 318 4.68 -10.69 -7.74
N SER A 319 5.64 -10.09 -7.06
CA SER A 319 5.61 -10.00 -5.60
C SER A 319 4.61 -8.97 -5.10
N PRO A 320 3.64 -9.32 -4.25
CA PRO A 320 2.69 -8.37 -3.66
C PRO A 320 3.27 -7.62 -2.45
N GLY A 321 4.50 -7.12 -2.58
CA GLY A 321 5.19 -6.32 -1.55
C GLY A 321 5.04 -4.81 -1.77
N GLY A 322 5.75 -4.03 -0.96
CA GLY A 322 5.88 -2.59 -1.15
C GLY A 322 6.63 -2.24 -2.44
N MET A 323 6.09 -1.30 -3.23
CA MET A 323 6.70 -0.91 -4.52
C MET A 323 8.16 -0.49 -4.37
N SER A 324 8.45 0.36 -3.37
CA SER A 324 9.80 0.85 -3.11
C SER A 324 10.74 -0.26 -2.64
N ASP A 325 10.27 -1.11 -1.72
CA ASP A 325 11.09 -2.15 -1.11
C ASP A 325 11.49 -3.23 -2.13
N ILE A 326 10.53 -3.69 -2.93
CA ILE A 326 10.77 -4.70 -3.96
C ILE A 326 11.63 -4.15 -5.10
N SER A 327 11.45 -2.88 -5.48
CA SER A 327 12.24 -2.26 -6.56
C SER A 327 13.70 -2.05 -6.17
N LEU A 328 13.96 -1.67 -4.90
CA LEU A 328 15.32 -1.57 -4.37
C LEU A 328 16.02 -2.95 -4.34
N MET A 329 15.29 -3.99 -3.89
CA MET A 329 15.83 -5.35 -3.84
C MET A 329 16.02 -5.96 -5.22
N ALA A 330 15.35 -5.44 -6.26
CA ALA A 330 15.42 -6.00 -7.61
C ALA A 330 16.84 -5.96 -8.18
N GLU A 331 17.55 -4.86 -8.01
CA GLU A 331 18.92 -4.71 -8.50
C GLU A 331 19.88 -5.65 -7.78
N ASP A 332 19.73 -5.78 -6.46
CA ASP A 332 20.54 -6.67 -5.62
C ASP A 332 20.39 -8.14 -6.00
N LEU A 333 19.23 -8.51 -6.51
CA LEU A 333 18.90 -9.88 -6.93
C LEU A 333 19.08 -10.11 -8.44
N GLY A 334 19.77 -9.21 -9.14
CA GLY A 334 20.07 -9.32 -10.56
C GLY A 334 18.83 -9.21 -11.46
N ALA A 335 17.78 -8.53 -11.00
CA ALA A 335 16.60 -8.22 -11.77
C ALA A 335 16.70 -6.84 -12.42
N ASN A 336 15.86 -6.57 -13.41
CA ASN A 336 15.74 -5.25 -14.02
C ASN A 336 14.86 -4.36 -13.14
N GLY A 337 15.48 -3.52 -12.30
CA GLY A 337 14.79 -2.63 -11.35
C GLY A 337 13.71 -1.76 -11.98
N PRO A 338 13.97 -1.02 -13.07
CA PRO A 338 12.97 -0.24 -13.79
C PRO A 338 11.75 -1.05 -14.28
N GLN A 339 11.97 -2.27 -14.78
CA GLN A 339 10.86 -3.14 -15.19
C GLN A 339 10.02 -3.59 -14.00
N VAL A 340 10.68 -4.00 -12.91
CA VAL A 340 10.00 -4.38 -11.66
C VAL A 340 9.20 -3.20 -11.11
N ALA A 341 9.78 -2.01 -11.04
CA ALA A 341 9.10 -0.80 -10.58
C ALA A 341 7.86 -0.48 -11.41
N SER A 342 7.96 -0.54 -12.75
CA SER A 342 6.83 -0.28 -13.64
C SER A 342 5.71 -1.32 -13.49
N MET A 343 6.04 -2.60 -13.31
CA MET A 343 5.06 -3.65 -13.05
C MET A 343 4.36 -3.47 -11.71
N GLN A 344 5.11 -3.15 -10.66
CA GLN A 344 4.57 -2.86 -9.32
C GLN A 344 3.67 -1.63 -9.34
N PHE A 345 4.05 -0.59 -10.09
CA PHE A 345 3.26 0.62 -10.25
C PHE A 345 1.93 0.35 -10.97
N LEU A 346 1.97 -0.40 -12.09
CA LEU A 346 0.77 -0.79 -12.82
C LEU A 346 -0.19 -1.58 -11.93
N ARG A 347 0.32 -2.50 -11.12
CA ARG A 347 -0.47 -3.21 -10.12
C ARG A 347 -1.13 -2.23 -9.14
N ALA A 348 -0.39 -1.26 -8.60
CA ALA A 348 -0.93 -0.30 -7.65
C ALA A 348 -2.09 0.52 -8.24
N ILE A 349 -1.97 0.98 -9.50
CA ILE A 349 -3.05 1.69 -10.21
C ILE A 349 -4.30 0.81 -10.29
N PHE A 350 -4.15 -0.45 -10.70
CA PHE A 350 -5.29 -1.35 -10.87
C PHE A 350 -5.94 -1.71 -9.53
N ILE A 351 -5.14 -1.95 -8.50
CA ILE A 351 -5.67 -2.31 -7.18
C ILE A 351 -6.38 -1.12 -6.53
N VAL A 352 -5.86 0.08 -6.68
CA VAL A 352 -6.50 1.27 -6.10
C VAL A 352 -7.69 1.75 -6.95
N GLY A 353 -7.54 1.72 -8.28
CA GLY A 353 -8.53 2.29 -9.19
C GLY A 353 -9.62 1.32 -9.65
N VAL A 354 -9.29 0.07 -9.91
CA VAL A 354 -10.19 -0.90 -10.56
C VAL A 354 -10.73 -1.95 -9.60
N TYR A 355 -9.90 -2.45 -8.67
CA TYR A 355 -10.32 -3.51 -7.76
C TYR A 355 -11.57 -3.18 -6.92
N PRO A 356 -11.70 -1.94 -6.35
CA PRO A 356 -12.90 -1.57 -5.61
C PRO A 356 -14.16 -1.53 -6.49
N LEU A 357 -14.01 -1.19 -7.77
CA LEU A 357 -15.12 -1.18 -8.72
C LEU A 357 -15.61 -2.61 -9.02
N ILE A 358 -14.67 -3.56 -9.17
CA ILE A 358 -14.99 -4.97 -9.36
C ILE A 358 -15.78 -5.50 -8.15
N ILE A 359 -15.30 -5.20 -6.93
CA ILE A 359 -15.98 -5.65 -5.70
C ILE A 359 -17.37 -5.03 -5.55
N LYS A 360 -17.57 -3.79 -6.01
CA LYS A 360 -18.90 -3.15 -5.97
C LYS A 360 -19.90 -3.80 -6.91
N LEU A 361 -19.45 -4.46 -7.98
CA LEU A 361 -20.29 -5.13 -8.97
C LEU A 361 -20.66 -6.58 -8.56
N LEU A 362 -19.98 -7.13 -7.58
CA LEU A 362 -20.24 -8.44 -6.99
C LEU A 362 -21.20 -8.34 -5.80
#